data_31dc7c8e7fcb95c566fc80c8370e915f
#
_entry.id   31dc7c8e7fcb95c566fc80c8370e915f
#
_cell.length_a   1.000
_cell.length_b   1.000
_cell.length_c   1.000
_cell.angle_alpha   90.00
_cell.angle_beta   90.00
_cell.angle_gamma   90.00
#
_symmetry.space_group_name_H-M   'P 1'
#
loop_
_entity.id
_entity.type
_entity.pdbx_description
1 polymer ?
#
loop_
_entity_poly.entity_id
_entity_poly.type
_entity_poly.pdbx_seq_one_letter_code
_entity_poly.pdbx_strand_id
1 'polypeptide(L)'
;MLSDLYKNTVLKNPKTIFLLLIFILLNFGYYSKDFKLDASSDTLLIEGDPDLKYLREVTARYGSKDFLILTYTPKKQMISKTSINNLLSLKYKIQSLDWVHSVVTLLDIPLLNNSELPLEDRLKNLATLKDKGIDIERGYNEILESPVFRNFVISEDGTTSGIIVYIKKDDTLKLLQGKNKKEVENYKDNLKKKNHKNILQIRNIIKSYDDEVGKIYLGGIPMIADDMMSFIKSDIIVFGLGVLLFIIATLWFVFRKLIWIIIPISSCFFSVLIMTGLLGLLGWKVTVISSNFIALMLILTMAMNIHMSTR
;
A
#
# COMPACT_ATOMS: atom_id res chain seq x y z
N MET A 1 26.95 -41.70 -13.49
CA MET A 1 27.72 -40.57 -12.92
C MET A 1 26.97 -39.83 -11.82
N LEU A 2 25.82 -39.13 -12.07
CA LEU A 2 25.03 -38.45 -10.99
C LEU A 2 24.47 -39.44 -9.96
N SER A 3 23.92 -40.59 -10.39
CA SER A 3 23.42 -41.66 -9.53
C SER A 3 24.49 -42.25 -8.61
N ASP A 4 25.69 -42.43 -9.10
CA ASP A 4 26.80 -43.01 -8.33
C ASP A 4 27.37 -41.98 -7.33
N LEU A 5 27.40 -40.73 -7.71
CA LEU A 5 27.76 -39.62 -6.83
C LEU A 5 26.75 -39.49 -5.67
N TYR A 6 25.45 -39.55 -5.97
CA TYR A 6 24.42 -39.58 -4.95
C TYR A 6 24.55 -40.77 -3.99
N LYS A 7 24.70 -42.00 -4.51
CA LYS A 7 24.87 -43.19 -3.71
C LYS A 7 26.11 -43.13 -2.82
N ASN A 8 27.24 -42.69 -3.37
CA ASN A 8 28.50 -42.68 -2.65
C ASN A 8 28.64 -41.53 -1.66
N THR A 9 27.99 -40.38 -1.90
CA THR A 9 28.11 -39.22 -1.03
C THR A 9 26.96 -39.14 -0.03
N VAL A 10 25.70 -39.24 -0.51
CA VAL A 10 24.53 -39.02 0.34
C VAL A 10 24.16 -40.25 1.14
N LEU A 11 24.05 -41.43 0.49
CA LEU A 11 23.60 -42.64 1.17
C LEU A 11 24.67 -43.27 2.07
N LYS A 12 25.97 -43.14 1.74
CA LYS A 12 27.04 -43.63 2.58
C LYS A 12 27.31 -42.79 3.83
N ASN A 13 27.03 -41.49 3.79
CA ASN A 13 27.34 -40.59 4.90
C ASN A 13 26.08 -39.77 5.36
N PRO A 14 25.00 -40.43 5.80
CA PRO A 14 23.75 -39.75 6.13
C PRO A 14 23.89 -38.75 7.29
N LYS A 15 24.76 -39.04 8.27
CA LYS A 15 25.02 -38.15 9.41
C LYS A 15 25.68 -36.84 8.97
N THR A 16 26.65 -36.91 8.05
CA THR A 16 27.36 -35.73 7.52
C THR A 16 26.42 -34.85 6.69
N ILE A 17 25.58 -35.48 5.86
CA ILE A 17 24.58 -34.75 5.09
C ILE A 17 23.54 -34.10 5.99
N PHE A 18 23.11 -34.80 7.05
CA PHE A 18 22.16 -34.22 8.01
C PHE A 18 22.76 -33.03 8.77
N LEU A 19 24.04 -33.10 9.19
CA LEU A 19 24.74 -31.97 9.79
C LEU A 19 24.88 -30.78 8.83
N LEU A 20 25.18 -31.04 7.57
CA LEU A 20 25.28 -30.03 6.53
C LEU A 20 23.91 -29.34 6.30
N LEU A 21 22.83 -30.12 6.26
CA LEU A 21 21.48 -29.58 6.17
C LEU A 21 21.12 -28.69 7.36
N ILE A 22 21.46 -29.15 8.59
CA ILE A 22 21.23 -28.33 9.80
C ILE A 22 22.03 -27.01 9.71
N PHE A 23 23.29 -27.06 9.28
CA PHE A 23 24.12 -25.89 9.12
C PHE A 23 23.51 -24.90 8.10
N ILE A 24 23.04 -25.40 6.96
CA ILE A 24 22.33 -24.60 5.95
C ILE A 24 21.07 -23.96 6.55
N LEU A 25 20.26 -24.76 7.27
CA LEU A 25 19.03 -24.27 7.89
C LEU A 25 19.30 -23.18 8.95
N LEU A 26 20.33 -23.37 9.78
CA LEU A 26 20.69 -22.37 10.77
C LEU A 26 21.19 -21.07 10.13
N ASN A 27 22.00 -21.20 9.06
CA ASN A 27 22.50 -20.05 8.33
C ASN A 27 21.37 -19.26 7.67
N PHE A 28 20.54 -19.90 6.87
CA PHE A 28 19.41 -19.22 6.22
C PHE A 28 18.32 -18.81 7.21
N GLY A 29 18.10 -19.59 8.29
CA GLY A 29 17.22 -19.20 9.37
C GLY A 29 17.65 -17.90 10.05
N TYR A 30 18.95 -17.67 10.20
CA TYR A 30 19.47 -16.41 10.72
C TYR A 30 19.19 -15.22 9.77
N TYR A 31 19.35 -15.40 8.45
CA TYR A 31 19.10 -14.35 7.46
C TYR A 31 17.61 -14.16 7.15
N SER A 32 16.73 -15.09 7.51
CA SER A 32 15.27 -14.92 7.30
C SER A 32 14.68 -13.73 8.06
N LYS A 33 15.33 -13.27 9.14
CA LYS A 33 14.96 -12.03 9.85
C LYS A 33 15.11 -10.77 8.99
N ASP A 34 15.98 -10.81 7.99
CA ASP A 34 16.23 -9.69 7.07
C ASP A 34 15.32 -9.73 5.83
N PHE A 35 14.38 -10.69 5.78
CA PHE A 35 13.34 -10.77 4.77
C PHE A 35 12.45 -9.53 4.77
N LYS A 36 12.26 -8.90 3.61
CA LYS A 36 11.52 -7.65 3.47
C LYS A 36 10.49 -7.71 2.36
N LEU A 37 9.34 -7.08 2.62
CA LEU A 37 8.30 -6.85 1.64
C LEU A 37 8.40 -5.42 1.08
N ASP A 38 8.16 -5.25 -0.21
CA ASP A 38 8.09 -3.95 -0.87
C ASP A 38 6.75 -3.80 -1.60
N ALA A 39 5.90 -2.94 -1.06
CA ALA A 39 4.61 -2.58 -1.65
C ALA A 39 4.62 -1.12 -2.14
N SER A 40 5.81 -0.58 -2.49
CA SER A 40 5.88 0.73 -3.09
C SER A 40 5.18 0.72 -4.45
N SER A 41 4.54 1.82 -4.81
CA SER A 41 3.92 2.01 -6.12
C SER A 41 4.92 1.81 -7.27
N ASP A 42 6.19 2.13 -7.03
CA ASP A 42 7.26 1.95 -8.01
C ASP A 42 7.45 0.48 -8.43
N THR A 43 7.13 -0.49 -7.56
CA THR A 43 7.24 -1.92 -7.87
C THR A 43 6.17 -2.43 -8.84
N LEU A 44 5.14 -1.63 -9.11
CA LEU A 44 4.06 -1.92 -10.07
C LEU A 44 4.32 -1.28 -11.43
N LEU A 45 5.30 -0.39 -11.53
CA LEU A 45 5.63 0.32 -12.75
C LEU A 45 6.68 -0.47 -13.53
N ILE A 46 6.53 -0.46 -14.85
CA ILE A 46 7.49 -1.13 -15.74
C ILE A 46 8.76 -0.28 -15.83
N GLU A 47 9.89 -0.84 -15.40
CA GLU A 47 11.17 -0.16 -15.56
C GLU A 47 11.49 0.03 -17.04
N GLY A 48 11.84 1.27 -17.42
CA GLY A 48 12.14 1.63 -18.79
C GLY A 48 10.99 2.32 -19.54
N ASP A 49 9.81 2.42 -18.95
CA ASP A 49 8.68 3.18 -19.49
C ASP A 49 9.09 4.66 -19.70
N PRO A 50 8.90 5.23 -20.91
CA PRO A 50 9.20 6.63 -21.19
C PRO A 50 8.43 7.61 -20.30
N ASP A 51 7.15 7.33 -20.02
CA ASP A 51 6.29 8.18 -19.22
C ASP A 51 6.76 8.19 -17.75
N LEU A 52 7.25 7.05 -17.25
CA LEU A 52 7.84 6.97 -15.94
C LEU A 52 9.13 7.81 -15.82
N LYS A 53 9.97 7.79 -16.85
CA LYS A 53 11.18 8.63 -16.90
C LYS A 53 10.81 10.11 -16.88
N TYR A 54 9.84 10.49 -17.71
CA TYR A 54 9.35 11.88 -17.76
C TYR A 54 8.77 12.31 -16.42
N LEU A 55 7.94 11.46 -15.79
CA LEU A 55 7.40 11.72 -14.45
C LEU A 55 8.51 11.93 -13.40
N ARG A 56 9.56 11.09 -13.43
CA ARG A 56 10.71 11.20 -12.52
C ARG A 56 11.48 12.50 -12.75
N GLU A 57 11.68 12.94 -13.99
CA GLU A 57 12.32 14.19 -14.34
C GLU A 57 11.51 15.41 -13.85
N VAL A 58 10.20 15.41 -14.09
CA VAL A 58 9.29 16.45 -13.62
C VAL A 58 9.27 16.51 -12.09
N THR A 59 9.18 15.34 -11.45
CA THR A 59 9.19 15.24 -9.98
C THR A 59 10.53 15.70 -9.38
N ALA A 60 11.64 15.40 -10.03
CA ALA A 60 12.96 15.86 -9.59
C ALA A 60 13.10 17.38 -9.71
N ARG A 61 12.53 17.98 -10.75
CA ARG A 61 12.63 19.43 -11.02
C ARG A 61 11.69 20.26 -10.18
N TYR A 62 10.44 19.83 -10.04
CA TYR A 62 9.36 20.61 -9.38
C TYR A 62 9.03 20.09 -7.97
N GLY A 63 9.54 18.93 -7.61
CA GLY A 63 9.16 18.21 -6.41
C GLY A 63 7.81 17.51 -6.58
N SER A 64 7.55 16.49 -5.77
CA SER A 64 6.22 15.95 -5.59
C SER A 64 5.71 16.32 -4.21
N LYS A 65 4.43 16.66 -4.13
CA LYS A 65 3.72 16.75 -2.85
C LYS A 65 2.86 15.50 -2.76
N ASP A 66 3.13 14.67 -1.78
CA ASP A 66 2.24 13.55 -1.49
C ASP A 66 0.90 14.09 -1.02
N PHE A 67 -0.16 13.56 -1.58
CA PHE A 67 -1.51 13.94 -1.22
C PHE A 67 -2.43 12.72 -1.15
N LEU A 68 -3.48 12.87 -0.38
CA LEU A 68 -4.60 11.94 -0.35
C LEU A 68 -5.81 12.63 -0.95
N ILE A 69 -6.68 11.85 -1.55
CA ILE A 69 -7.95 12.33 -2.11
C ILE A 69 -9.07 11.65 -1.32
N LEU A 70 -10.00 12.43 -0.81
CA LEU A 70 -11.27 11.91 -0.37
C LEU A 70 -12.36 12.37 -1.32
N THR A 71 -13.36 11.53 -1.54
CA THR A 71 -14.59 11.93 -2.23
C THR A 71 -15.71 11.99 -1.23
N TYR A 72 -16.53 13.01 -1.33
CA TYR A 72 -17.70 13.20 -0.49
C TYR A 72 -18.95 13.33 -1.37
N THR A 73 -19.86 12.38 -1.25
CA THR A 73 -21.16 12.35 -1.92
C THR A 73 -22.25 12.46 -0.88
N PRO A 74 -22.80 13.67 -0.62
CA PRO A 74 -23.86 13.87 0.37
C PRO A 74 -25.17 13.21 -0.07
N LYS A 75 -26.04 12.85 0.88
CA LYS A 75 -27.39 12.37 0.56
C LYS A 75 -28.35 13.51 0.11
N LYS A 76 -28.04 14.73 0.51
CA LYS A 76 -28.76 15.93 0.09
C LYS A 76 -27.97 16.63 -1.00
N GLN A 77 -28.56 17.66 -1.62
CA GLN A 77 -27.84 18.47 -2.59
C GLN A 77 -26.51 18.99 -2.02
N MET A 78 -25.46 19.05 -2.84
CA MET A 78 -24.12 19.47 -2.44
C MET A 78 -24.11 20.86 -1.79
N ILE A 79 -24.90 21.79 -2.33
CA ILE A 79 -25.02 23.18 -1.86
C ILE A 79 -25.97 23.35 -0.67
N SER A 80 -26.60 22.28 -0.18
CA SER A 80 -27.44 22.38 1.00
C SER A 80 -26.60 22.79 2.22
N LYS A 81 -27.18 23.58 3.12
CA LYS A 81 -26.52 24.02 4.36
C LYS A 81 -25.96 22.86 5.17
N THR A 82 -26.67 21.72 5.20
CA THR A 82 -26.22 20.51 5.88
C THR A 82 -24.98 19.92 5.23
N SER A 83 -24.97 19.78 3.90
CA SER A 83 -23.83 19.20 3.15
C SER A 83 -22.58 20.08 3.26
N ILE A 84 -22.74 21.40 3.15
CA ILE A 84 -21.65 22.37 3.34
C ILE A 84 -21.07 22.28 4.76
N ASN A 85 -21.91 22.24 5.79
CA ASN A 85 -21.43 22.13 7.17
C ASN A 85 -20.71 20.80 7.44
N ASN A 86 -21.19 19.71 6.87
CA ASN A 86 -20.51 18.41 6.98
C ASN A 86 -19.16 18.43 6.29
N LEU A 87 -19.07 19.03 5.11
CA LEU A 87 -17.82 19.18 4.37
C LEU A 87 -16.82 20.06 5.14
N LEU A 88 -17.27 21.15 5.74
CA LEU A 88 -16.45 22.01 6.61
C LEU A 88 -15.98 21.27 7.85
N SER A 89 -16.86 20.54 8.52
CA SER A 89 -16.51 19.75 9.69
C SER A 89 -15.47 18.67 9.35
N LEU A 90 -15.66 17.96 8.24
CA LEU A 90 -14.70 16.97 7.74
C LEU A 90 -13.34 17.59 7.42
N LYS A 91 -13.35 18.73 6.72
CA LYS A 91 -12.13 19.50 6.43
C LYS A 91 -11.37 19.85 7.71
N TYR A 92 -12.03 20.46 8.70
CA TYR A 92 -11.37 20.90 9.93
C TYR A 92 -10.84 19.71 10.75
N LYS A 93 -11.58 18.61 10.84
CA LYS A 93 -11.11 17.40 11.52
C LYS A 93 -9.84 16.84 10.87
N ILE A 94 -9.79 16.82 9.54
CA ILE A 94 -8.60 16.33 8.83
C ILE A 94 -7.44 17.32 8.96
N GLN A 95 -7.73 18.62 8.84
CA GLN A 95 -6.70 19.65 8.93
C GLN A 95 -6.08 19.78 10.33
N SER A 96 -6.78 19.34 11.38
CA SER A 96 -6.24 19.29 12.75
C SER A 96 -5.20 18.20 12.99
N LEU A 97 -4.98 17.29 12.02
CA LEU A 97 -3.97 16.25 12.14
C LEU A 97 -2.56 16.84 11.95
N ASP A 98 -1.63 16.51 12.86
CA ASP A 98 -0.27 17.08 12.88
C ASP A 98 0.53 16.90 11.60
N TRP A 99 0.27 15.83 10.85
CA TRP A 99 0.97 15.48 9.63
C TRP A 99 0.34 16.06 8.35
N VAL A 100 -0.84 16.66 8.46
CA VAL A 100 -1.52 17.34 7.35
C VAL A 100 -0.96 18.75 7.19
N HIS A 101 -0.61 19.10 5.96
CA HIS A 101 -0.16 20.44 5.59
C HIS A 101 -1.34 21.37 5.33
N SER A 102 -2.24 20.95 4.44
CA SER A 102 -3.44 21.69 4.08
C SER A 102 -4.51 20.77 3.52
N VAL A 103 -5.76 21.21 3.61
CA VAL A 103 -6.91 20.51 3.03
C VAL A 103 -7.65 21.49 2.11
N VAL A 104 -7.79 21.09 0.85
CA VAL A 104 -8.51 21.86 -0.18
C VAL A 104 -9.80 21.12 -0.51
N THR A 105 -10.90 21.85 -0.51
CA THR A 105 -12.25 21.34 -0.81
C THR A 105 -12.92 22.23 -1.84
N LEU A 106 -14.09 21.85 -2.31
CA LEU A 106 -14.96 22.68 -3.15
C LEU A 106 -15.15 24.11 -2.58
N LEU A 107 -15.15 24.23 -1.24
CA LEU A 107 -15.38 25.51 -0.55
C LEU A 107 -14.19 26.47 -0.59
N ASP A 108 -13.03 26.01 -1.03
CA ASP A 108 -11.78 26.79 -1.10
C ASP A 108 -11.46 27.25 -2.51
N ILE A 109 -12.31 26.90 -3.46
CA ILE A 109 -12.10 27.27 -4.87
C ILE A 109 -12.35 28.74 -5.07
N PRO A 110 -11.41 29.48 -5.70
CA PRO A 110 -11.58 30.87 -5.98
C PRO A 110 -12.66 31.11 -7.06
N LEU A 111 -13.55 32.02 -6.79
CA LEU A 111 -14.65 32.45 -7.69
C LEU A 111 -14.24 33.74 -8.41
N LEU A 112 -14.32 33.75 -9.73
CA LEU A 112 -13.96 34.89 -10.55
C LEU A 112 -15.18 35.69 -10.99
N ASN A 113 -16.34 35.04 -11.17
CA ASN A 113 -17.54 35.64 -11.73
C ASN A 113 -18.60 36.02 -10.68
N ASN A 114 -18.35 35.74 -9.40
CA ASN A 114 -19.31 35.99 -8.33
C ASN A 114 -19.21 37.41 -7.71
N SER A 115 -18.49 38.32 -8.37
CA SER A 115 -18.37 39.73 -7.95
C SER A 115 -18.56 40.65 -9.13
N GLU A 116 -19.24 41.79 -8.93
CA GLU A 116 -19.40 42.84 -9.92
C GLU A 116 -18.20 43.81 -10.02
N LEU A 117 -17.17 43.59 -9.19
CA LEU A 117 -15.96 44.40 -9.18
C LEU A 117 -15.15 44.24 -10.47
N PRO A 118 -14.31 45.24 -10.85
CA PRO A 118 -13.34 45.10 -11.94
C PRO A 118 -12.41 43.92 -11.75
N LEU A 119 -11.94 43.30 -12.85
CA LEU A 119 -11.14 42.09 -12.82
C LEU A 119 -9.87 42.21 -11.94
N GLU A 120 -9.22 43.37 -11.96
CA GLU A 120 -8.01 43.63 -11.16
C GLU A 120 -8.27 43.56 -9.64
N ASP A 121 -9.41 44.02 -9.20
CA ASP A 121 -9.81 44.01 -7.78
C ASP A 121 -10.32 42.62 -7.37
N ARG A 122 -10.97 41.89 -8.28
CA ARG A 122 -11.32 40.46 -8.06
C ARG A 122 -10.08 39.58 -7.86
N LEU A 123 -9.04 39.80 -8.66
CA LEU A 123 -7.80 39.02 -8.55
C LEU A 123 -7.01 39.29 -7.24
N LYS A 124 -7.20 40.47 -6.64
CA LYS A 124 -6.58 40.79 -5.33
C LYS A 124 -7.32 40.15 -4.16
N ASN A 125 -8.66 39.99 -4.29
CA ASN A 125 -9.54 39.47 -3.23
C ASN A 125 -10.45 38.37 -3.79
N LEU A 126 -9.89 37.21 -4.08
CA LEU A 126 -10.64 36.07 -4.59
C LEU A 126 -11.63 35.56 -3.54
N ALA A 127 -12.91 35.69 -3.83
CA ALA A 127 -13.98 35.16 -3.00
C ALA A 127 -14.10 33.66 -3.16
N THR A 128 -14.59 32.95 -2.14
CA THR A 128 -14.83 31.53 -2.13
C THR A 128 -16.22 31.21 -1.61
N LEU A 129 -16.72 29.99 -1.82
CA LEU A 129 -18.06 29.59 -1.35
C LEU A 129 -18.28 29.67 0.16
N LYS A 130 -17.23 29.82 0.96
CA LYS A 130 -17.32 29.97 2.42
C LYS A 130 -17.45 31.42 2.89
N ASP A 131 -17.22 32.39 2.00
CA ASP A 131 -17.20 33.81 2.37
C ASP A 131 -18.65 34.35 2.50
N LYS A 132 -18.81 35.31 3.41
CA LYS A 132 -20.13 35.90 3.67
C LYS A 132 -20.56 36.79 2.50
N GLY A 133 -21.84 36.68 2.13
CA GLY A 133 -22.43 37.54 1.08
C GLY A 133 -22.26 36.97 -0.34
N ILE A 134 -21.72 35.79 -0.49
CA ILE A 134 -21.59 35.07 -1.77
C ILE A 134 -22.91 34.37 -2.10
N ASP A 135 -23.37 34.52 -3.34
CA ASP A 135 -24.41 33.68 -3.91
C ASP A 135 -23.87 32.26 -4.14
N ILE A 136 -24.26 31.34 -3.24
CA ILE A 136 -23.77 29.98 -3.22
C ILE A 136 -24.13 29.23 -4.51
N GLU A 137 -25.36 29.46 -5.04
CA GLU A 137 -25.83 28.78 -6.23
C GLU A 137 -25.06 29.23 -7.47
N ARG A 138 -24.90 30.56 -7.62
CA ARG A 138 -24.10 31.14 -8.70
C ARG A 138 -22.63 30.71 -8.63
N GLY A 139 -22.01 30.74 -7.45
CA GLY A 139 -20.61 30.29 -7.27
C GLY A 139 -20.42 28.80 -7.51
N TYR A 140 -21.39 28.01 -7.11
CA TYR A 140 -21.37 26.56 -7.37
C TYR A 140 -21.44 26.25 -8.87
N ASN A 141 -22.35 26.92 -9.61
CA ASN A 141 -22.47 26.77 -11.05
C ASN A 141 -21.19 27.22 -11.77
N GLU A 142 -20.54 28.29 -11.31
CA GLU A 142 -19.24 28.72 -11.83
C GLU A 142 -18.17 27.61 -11.71
N ILE A 143 -18.13 26.92 -10.59
CA ILE A 143 -17.17 25.81 -10.38
C ILE A 143 -17.55 24.61 -11.25
N LEU A 144 -18.84 24.28 -11.35
CA LEU A 144 -19.34 23.16 -12.13
C LEU A 144 -19.11 23.33 -13.65
N GLU A 145 -19.19 24.56 -14.15
CA GLU A 145 -18.95 24.91 -15.56
C GLU A 145 -17.45 25.13 -15.87
N SER A 146 -16.61 25.24 -14.84
CA SER A 146 -15.19 25.51 -15.02
C SER A 146 -14.46 24.32 -15.64
N PRO A 147 -13.73 24.47 -16.74
CA PRO A 147 -12.93 23.42 -17.35
C PRO A 147 -11.76 22.97 -16.48
N VAL A 148 -11.39 23.76 -15.45
CA VAL A 148 -10.28 23.46 -14.53
C VAL A 148 -10.76 22.65 -13.32
N PHE A 149 -11.95 22.94 -12.80
CA PHE A 149 -12.41 22.35 -11.53
C PHE A 149 -13.41 21.21 -11.75
N ARG A 150 -14.14 21.22 -12.86
CA ARG A 150 -15.01 20.11 -13.27
C ARG A 150 -14.18 18.84 -13.47
N ASN A 151 -14.66 17.72 -12.96
CA ASN A 151 -13.96 16.42 -12.95
C ASN A 151 -12.66 16.39 -12.14
N PHE A 152 -12.28 17.47 -11.47
CA PHE A 152 -11.12 17.51 -10.59
C PHE A 152 -11.51 17.71 -9.12
N VAL A 153 -12.31 18.73 -8.82
CA VAL A 153 -12.79 19.05 -7.47
C VAL A 153 -14.27 18.69 -7.29
N ILE A 154 -15.01 18.67 -8.37
CA ILE A 154 -16.43 18.29 -8.39
C ILE A 154 -16.69 17.38 -9.58
N SER A 155 -17.56 16.38 -9.39
CA SER A 155 -18.01 15.50 -10.48
C SER A 155 -18.82 16.27 -11.52
N GLU A 156 -18.93 15.72 -12.72
CA GLU A 156 -19.63 16.33 -13.84
C GLU A 156 -21.12 16.61 -13.55
N ASP A 157 -21.73 15.73 -12.77
CA ASP A 157 -23.13 15.82 -12.34
C ASP A 157 -23.32 16.68 -11.07
N GLY A 158 -22.24 17.23 -10.50
CA GLY A 158 -22.27 18.05 -9.30
C GLY A 158 -22.59 17.28 -8.01
N THR A 159 -22.69 15.96 -8.01
CA THR A 159 -23.13 15.19 -6.84
C THR A 159 -22.00 14.87 -5.87
N THR A 160 -20.76 14.81 -6.34
CA THR A 160 -19.60 14.38 -5.55
C THR A 160 -18.52 15.45 -5.54
N SER A 161 -18.04 15.83 -4.36
CA SER A 161 -16.89 16.73 -4.19
C SER A 161 -15.63 15.99 -3.85
N GLY A 162 -14.52 16.37 -4.48
CA GLY A 162 -13.18 16.00 -4.10
C GLY A 162 -12.68 16.80 -2.91
N ILE A 163 -11.92 16.16 -2.04
CA ILE A 163 -11.20 16.77 -0.92
C ILE A 163 -9.73 16.37 -1.07
N ILE A 164 -8.86 17.32 -1.30
CA ILE A 164 -7.44 17.09 -1.49
C ILE A 164 -6.71 17.38 -0.17
N VAL A 165 -6.04 16.37 0.37
CA VAL A 165 -5.29 16.45 1.62
C VAL A 165 -3.81 16.41 1.31
N TYR A 166 -3.14 17.54 1.41
CA TYR A 166 -1.68 17.64 1.25
C TYR A 166 -0.96 17.21 2.52
N ILE A 167 0.02 16.33 2.36
CA ILE A 167 0.82 15.80 3.46
C ILE A 167 2.02 16.72 3.68
N LYS A 168 2.44 16.92 4.94
CA LYS A 168 3.66 17.65 5.27
C LYS A 168 4.86 16.94 4.67
N LYS A 169 5.68 17.68 3.94
CA LYS A 169 6.88 17.15 3.30
C LYS A 169 7.90 16.70 4.34
N ASP A 170 8.46 15.54 4.10
CA ASP A 170 9.55 15.00 4.90
C ASP A 170 10.82 14.99 4.07
N ASP A 171 11.67 15.99 4.28
CA ASP A 171 12.95 16.12 3.57
C ASP A 171 14.09 15.31 4.20
N THR A 172 13.83 14.56 5.27
CA THR A 172 14.84 13.78 6.00
C THR A 172 15.49 12.73 5.12
N LEU A 173 14.74 12.12 4.18
CA LEU A 173 15.30 11.17 3.22
C LEU A 173 16.38 11.80 2.32
N LYS A 174 16.23 13.08 1.95
CA LYS A 174 17.25 13.81 1.17
C LYS A 174 18.53 14.03 1.98
N LEU A 175 18.38 14.33 3.28
CA LEU A 175 19.49 14.52 4.21
C LEU A 175 20.24 13.22 4.52
N LEU A 176 19.59 12.07 4.30
CA LEU A 176 20.17 10.74 4.47
C LEU A 176 20.85 10.22 3.20
N GLN A 177 20.78 10.94 2.07
CA GLN A 177 21.50 10.58 0.86
C GLN A 177 23.01 10.64 1.13
N GLY A 178 23.70 9.52 0.94
CA GLY A 178 25.14 9.36 1.24
C GLY A 178 25.47 8.76 2.61
N LYS A 179 24.47 8.53 3.48
CA LYS A 179 24.68 7.81 4.74
C LYS A 179 24.59 6.28 4.58
N ASN A 180 24.85 5.56 5.66
CA ASN A 180 24.84 4.10 5.69
C ASN A 180 23.49 3.54 5.19
N LYS A 181 23.53 2.60 4.23
CA LYS A 181 22.37 1.94 3.62
C LYS A 181 21.37 1.43 4.67
N LYS A 182 21.87 0.94 5.82
CA LYS A 182 21.04 0.43 6.92
C LYS A 182 20.24 1.54 7.62
N GLU A 183 20.79 2.74 7.77
CA GLU A 183 20.08 3.88 8.37
C GLU A 183 18.96 4.38 7.46
N VAL A 184 19.23 4.45 6.16
CA VAL A 184 18.22 4.82 5.15
C VAL A 184 17.06 3.82 5.14
N GLU A 185 17.37 2.52 5.22
CA GLU A 185 16.32 1.48 5.27
C GLU A 185 15.49 1.54 6.54
N ASN A 186 16.12 1.67 7.70
CA ASN A 186 15.41 1.82 8.98
C ASN A 186 14.49 3.04 8.97
N TYR A 187 14.95 4.14 8.37
CA TYR A 187 14.13 5.34 8.24
C TYR A 187 12.92 5.09 7.33
N LYS A 188 13.11 4.44 6.17
CA LYS A 188 12.01 4.06 5.26
C LYS A 188 10.98 3.16 5.95
N ASP A 189 11.41 2.20 6.75
CA ASP A 189 10.50 1.32 7.48
C ASP A 189 9.71 2.07 8.56
N ASN A 190 10.33 3.04 9.22
CA ASN A 190 9.63 3.93 10.16
C ASN A 190 8.62 4.84 9.44
N LEU A 191 8.97 5.33 8.25
CA LEU A 191 8.07 6.15 7.43
C LEU A 191 6.84 5.35 6.99
N LYS A 192 7.01 4.08 6.60
CA LYS A 192 5.89 3.17 6.29
C LYS A 192 4.95 2.99 7.48
N LYS A 193 5.51 2.75 8.68
CA LYS A 193 4.71 2.64 9.92
C LYS A 193 3.96 3.93 10.25
N LYS A 194 4.60 5.08 10.04
CA LYS A 194 3.99 6.40 10.24
C LYS A 194 2.85 6.62 9.25
N ASN A 195 3.07 6.30 7.97
CA ASN A 195 2.03 6.39 6.94
C ASN A 195 0.82 5.51 7.29
N HIS A 196 1.04 4.27 7.72
CA HIS A 196 -0.05 3.39 8.16
C HIS A 196 -0.90 4.02 9.27
N LYS A 197 -0.26 4.59 10.31
CA LYS A 197 -0.97 5.30 11.38
C LYS A 197 -1.78 6.49 10.86
N ASN A 198 -1.20 7.26 9.94
CA ASN A 198 -1.85 8.41 9.34
C ASN A 198 -3.10 8.01 8.55
N ILE A 199 -3.01 6.95 7.73
CA ILE A 199 -4.14 6.41 6.99
C ILE A 199 -5.24 5.91 7.94
N LEU A 200 -4.87 5.21 9.02
CA LEU A 200 -5.84 4.77 10.04
C LEU A 200 -6.55 5.94 10.71
N GLN A 201 -5.87 7.05 11.00
CA GLN A 201 -6.50 8.25 11.56
C GLN A 201 -7.58 8.82 10.63
N ILE A 202 -7.30 8.95 9.33
CA ILE A 202 -8.31 9.40 8.36
C ILE A 202 -9.48 8.41 8.27
N ARG A 203 -9.20 7.11 8.21
CA ARG A 203 -10.26 6.08 8.19
C ARG A 203 -11.15 6.15 9.42
N ASN A 204 -10.59 6.42 10.59
CA ASN A 204 -11.36 6.61 11.81
C ASN A 204 -12.22 7.88 11.76
N ILE A 205 -11.71 8.97 11.18
CA ILE A 205 -12.50 10.17 10.94
C ILE A 205 -13.67 9.85 9.99
N ILE A 206 -13.41 9.18 8.87
CA ILE A 206 -14.44 8.79 7.90
C ILE A 206 -15.52 7.93 8.57
N LYS A 207 -15.12 6.93 9.35
CA LYS A 207 -16.06 6.06 10.09
C LYS A 207 -16.92 6.82 11.12
N SER A 208 -16.48 7.98 11.58
CA SER A 208 -17.27 8.82 12.50
C SER A 208 -18.40 9.58 11.81
N TYR A 209 -18.41 9.56 10.46
CA TYR A 209 -19.52 10.09 9.67
C TYR A 209 -20.44 8.93 9.33
N ASP A 210 -21.69 9.02 9.81
CA ASP A 210 -22.71 8.02 9.58
C ASP A 210 -23.11 8.00 8.09
N ASP A 211 -23.61 6.86 7.63
CA ASP A 211 -24.17 6.73 6.27
C ASP A 211 -25.30 7.73 5.99
N GLU A 212 -25.92 8.28 7.03
CA GLU A 212 -26.91 9.36 6.90
C GLU A 212 -26.34 10.69 6.37
N VAL A 213 -25.06 10.96 6.60
CA VAL A 213 -24.36 12.17 6.15
C VAL A 213 -24.03 12.10 4.67
N GLY A 214 -23.71 10.92 4.18
CA GLY A 214 -23.29 10.69 2.80
C GLY A 214 -22.18 9.64 2.72
N LYS A 215 -21.72 9.34 1.51
CA LYS A 215 -20.65 8.39 1.26
C LYS A 215 -19.31 9.12 1.16
N ILE A 216 -18.32 8.63 1.90
CA ILE A 216 -16.96 9.16 1.87
C ILE A 216 -16.00 8.02 1.54
N TYR A 217 -15.21 8.20 0.48
CA TYR A 217 -14.17 7.25 0.09
C TYR A 217 -12.80 7.91 0.18
N LEU A 218 -11.80 7.12 0.57
CA LEU A 218 -10.40 7.53 0.64
C LEU A 218 -9.63 6.92 -0.52
N GLY A 219 -8.78 7.72 -1.17
CA GLY A 219 -7.89 7.34 -2.25
C GLY A 219 -6.55 8.06 -2.15
N GLY A 220 -5.66 7.76 -3.09
CA GLY A 220 -4.34 8.37 -3.20
C GLY A 220 -3.21 7.38 -3.05
N ILE A 221 -2.05 7.71 -3.65
CA ILE A 221 -0.88 6.82 -3.70
C ILE A 221 -0.44 6.33 -2.32
N PRO A 222 -0.34 7.19 -1.28
CA PRO A 222 0.07 6.73 0.06
C PRO A 222 -0.89 5.72 0.68
N MET A 223 -2.21 5.86 0.41
CA MET A 223 -3.24 4.92 0.89
C MET A 223 -3.15 3.60 0.14
N ILE A 224 -3.01 3.63 -1.20
CA ILE A 224 -2.88 2.43 -2.02
C ILE A 224 -1.65 1.61 -1.59
N ALA A 225 -0.52 2.26 -1.36
CA ALA A 225 0.70 1.59 -0.89
C ALA A 225 0.51 0.93 0.49
N ASP A 226 -0.23 1.57 1.40
CA ASP A 226 -0.55 1.03 2.72
C ASP A 226 -1.49 -0.18 2.63
N ASP A 227 -2.54 -0.09 1.83
CA ASP A 227 -3.48 -1.18 1.60
C ASP A 227 -2.79 -2.38 0.94
N MET A 228 -1.97 -2.16 -0.07
CA MET A 228 -1.18 -3.22 -0.71
C MET A 228 -0.28 -3.94 0.29
N MET A 229 0.41 -3.20 1.17
CA MET A 229 1.24 -3.80 2.22
C MET A 229 0.39 -4.66 3.17
N SER A 230 -0.79 -4.19 3.53
CA SER A 230 -1.71 -4.90 4.41
C SER A 230 -2.28 -6.15 3.75
N PHE A 231 -2.64 -6.07 2.47
CA PHE A 231 -3.11 -7.20 1.69
C PHE A 231 -2.02 -8.26 1.52
N ILE A 232 -0.78 -7.88 1.17
CA ILE A 232 0.33 -8.83 1.06
C ILE A 232 0.52 -9.60 2.36
N LYS A 233 0.53 -8.90 3.51
CA LYS A 233 0.67 -9.55 4.81
C LYS A 233 -0.48 -10.50 5.10
N SER A 234 -1.70 -10.08 4.81
CA SER A 234 -2.90 -10.91 4.96
C SER A 234 -2.84 -12.14 4.05
N ASP A 235 -2.47 -11.96 2.79
CA ASP A 235 -2.38 -13.02 1.80
C ASP A 235 -1.35 -14.08 2.19
N ILE A 236 -0.16 -13.66 2.62
CA ILE A 236 0.88 -14.59 3.09
C ILE A 236 0.35 -15.45 4.24
N ILE A 237 -0.38 -14.87 5.19
CA ILE A 237 -0.92 -15.59 6.33
C ILE A 237 -2.09 -16.49 5.90
N VAL A 238 -3.08 -15.94 5.19
CA VAL A 238 -4.31 -16.67 4.83
C VAL A 238 -4.01 -17.80 3.84
N PHE A 239 -3.29 -17.49 2.76
CA PHE A 239 -2.94 -18.52 1.76
C PHE A 239 -1.89 -19.48 2.28
N GLY A 240 -0.86 -19.00 2.99
CA GLY A 240 0.17 -19.86 3.59
C GLY A 240 -0.44 -20.85 4.57
N LEU A 241 -1.28 -20.40 5.48
CA LEU A 241 -1.96 -21.26 6.46
C LEU A 241 -3.01 -22.14 5.80
N GLY A 242 -3.80 -21.61 4.87
CA GLY A 242 -4.82 -22.35 4.14
C GLY A 242 -4.23 -23.50 3.33
N VAL A 243 -3.17 -23.25 2.57
CA VAL A 243 -2.45 -24.28 1.81
C VAL A 243 -1.83 -25.30 2.76
N LEU A 244 -1.22 -24.87 3.86
CA LEU A 244 -0.64 -25.78 4.85
C LEU A 244 -1.70 -26.73 5.44
N LEU A 245 -2.84 -26.20 5.86
CA LEU A 245 -3.95 -27.00 6.40
C LEU A 245 -4.52 -27.96 5.35
N PHE A 246 -4.66 -27.50 4.11
CA PHE A 246 -5.11 -28.35 3.01
C PHE A 246 -4.13 -29.50 2.74
N ILE A 247 -2.83 -29.22 2.75
CA ILE A 247 -1.77 -30.23 2.62
C ILE A 247 -1.88 -31.26 3.75
N ILE A 248 -1.99 -30.83 5.01
CA ILE A 248 -2.12 -31.71 6.16
C ILE A 248 -3.35 -32.60 6.02
N ALA A 249 -4.51 -32.04 5.67
CA ALA A 249 -5.74 -32.78 5.49
C ALA A 249 -5.64 -33.83 4.36
N THR A 250 -5.05 -33.46 3.23
CA THR A 250 -4.83 -34.37 2.09
C THR A 250 -3.90 -35.52 2.46
N LEU A 251 -2.78 -35.24 3.12
CA LEU A 251 -1.84 -36.28 3.55
C LEU A 251 -2.44 -37.20 4.59
N TRP A 252 -3.20 -36.66 5.52
CA TRP A 252 -3.95 -37.46 6.50
C TRP A 252 -4.91 -38.42 5.84
N PHE A 253 -5.67 -37.94 4.87
CA PHE A 253 -6.65 -38.75 4.14
C PHE A 253 -5.95 -39.88 3.35
N VAL A 254 -4.84 -39.59 2.68
CA VAL A 254 -4.12 -40.54 1.81
C VAL A 254 -3.30 -41.56 2.61
N PHE A 255 -2.46 -41.11 3.53
CA PHE A 255 -1.46 -41.97 4.16
C PHE A 255 -1.89 -42.54 5.51
N ARG A 256 -2.76 -41.89 6.25
CA ARG A 256 -3.26 -42.31 7.58
C ARG A 256 -2.18 -42.65 8.61
N LYS A 257 -0.92 -42.27 8.38
CA LYS A 257 0.23 -42.48 9.26
C LYS A 257 0.95 -41.15 9.50
N LEU A 258 1.16 -40.79 10.76
CA LEU A 258 1.76 -39.51 11.17
C LEU A 258 3.13 -39.24 10.56
N ILE A 259 3.96 -40.27 10.44
CA ILE A 259 5.34 -40.12 9.90
C ILE A 259 5.34 -39.62 8.46
N TRP A 260 4.38 -40.10 7.63
CA TRP A 260 4.21 -39.68 6.24
C TRP A 260 3.55 -38.29 6.08
N ILE A 261 3.16 -37.69 7.19
CA ILE A 261 2.69 -36.30 7.25
C ILE A 261 3.82 -35.39 7.71
N ILE A 262 4.52 -35.77 8.78
CA ILE A 262 5.56 -34.95 9.40
C ILE A 262 6.76 -34.73 8.45
N ILE A 263 7.22 -35.77 7.74
CA ILE A 263 8.38 -35.67 6.85
C ILE A 263 8.15 -34.66 5.72
N PRO A 264 7.06 -34.72 4.91
CA PRO A 264 6.80 -33.75 3.86
C PRO A 264 6.55 -32.32 4.39
N ILE A 265 5.86 -32.20 5.52
CA ILE A 265 5.62 -30.86 6.13
C ILE A 265 6.94 -30.24 6.59
N SER A 266 7.82 -31.03 7.24
CA SER A 266 9.13 -30.53 7.64
C SER A 266 9.97 -30.10 6.43
N SER A 267 9.93 -30.87 5.34
CA SER A 267 10.58 -30.50 4.07
C SER A 267 10.03 -29.20 3.48
N CYS A 268 8.70 -29.02 3.49
CA CYS A 268 8.06 -27.79 3.06
C CYS A 268 8.49 -26.60 3.92
N PHE A 269 8.48 -26.74 5.24
CA PHE A 269 8.92 -25.70 6.16
C PHE A 269 10.39 -25.30 5.92
N PHE A 270 11.27 -26.27 5.75
CA PHE A 270 12.69 -26.02 5.47
C PHE A 270 12.90 -25.32 4.12
N SER A 271 12.14 -25.70 3.10
CA SER A 271 12.21 -25.04 1.79
C SER A 271 11.81 -23.56 1.87
N VAL A 272 10.74 -23.25 2.59
CA VAL A 272 10.31 -21.86 2.80
C VAL A 272 11.34 -21.08 3.62
N LEU A 273 11.89 -21.69 4.69
CA LEU A 273 12.93 -21.08 5.53
C LEU A 273 14.21 -20.76 4.74
N ILE A 274 14.67 -21.69 3.91
CA ILE A 274 15.85 -21.49 3.06
C ILE A 274 15.58 -20.38 2.04
N MET A 275 14.41 -20.37 1.41
CA MET A 275 14.06 -19.35 0.42
C MET A 275 13.96 -17.96 1.04
N THR A 276 13.26 -17.83 2.17
CA THR A 276 13.16 -16.53 2.88
C THR A 276 14.52 -16.06 3.38
N GLY A 277 15.37 -17.00 3.86
CA GLY A 277 16.74 -16.70 4.26
C GLY A 277 17.63 -16.27 3.10
N LEU A 278 17.50 -16.92 1.94
CA LEU A 278 18.22 -16.53 0.72
C LEU A 278 17.84 -15.13 0.27
N LEU A 279 16.55 -14.80 0.24
CA LEU A 279 16.06 -13.47 -0.09
C LEU A 279 16.60 -12.42 0.90
N GLY A 280 16.60 -12.73 2.20
CA GLY A 280 17.18 -11.88 3.23
C GLY A 280 18.68 -11.67 3.05
N LEU A 281 19.45 -12.73 2.77
CA LEU A 281 20.88 -12.68 2.53
C LEU A 281 21.25 -11.84 1.32
N LEU A 282 20.52 -11.98 0.20
CA LEU A 282 20.73 -11.22 -1.03
C LEU A 282 20.17 -9.79 -0.93
N GLY A 283 19.38 -9.49 0.13
CA GLY A 283 18.71 -8.21 0.28
C GLY A 283 17.62 -7.97 -0.76
N TRP A 284 17.10 -9.04 -1.37
CA TRP A 284 16.02 -8.95 -2.33
C TRP A 284 14.69 -8.79 -1.62
N LYS A 285 13.87 -7.88 -2.13
CA LYS A 285 12.56 -7.58 -1.57
C LYS A 285 11.49 -8.33 -2.35
N VAL A 286 10.52 -8.86 -1.63
CA VAL A 286 9.34 -9.48 -2.23
C VAL A 286 8.32 -8.37 -2.53
N THR A 287 7.93 -8.28 -3.78
CA THR A 287 6.94 -7.31 -4.27
C THR A 287 5.52 -7.86 -4.18
N VAL A 288 4.53 -7.02 -4.46
CA VAL A 288 3.11 -7.41 -4.54
C VAL A 288 2.91 -8.63 -5.44
N ILE A 289 3.53 -8.62 -6.63
CA ILE A 289 3.40 -9.68 -7.63
C ILE A 289 4.00 -11.00 -7.15
N SER A 290 5.13 -10.94 -6.44
CA SER A 290 5.84 -12.13 -5.97
C SER A 290 5.41 -12.60 -4.57
N SER A 291 4.43 -11.95 -3.93
CA SER A 291 4.01 -12.27 -2.56
C SER A 291 3.50 -13.71 -2.37
N ASN A 292 2.96 -14.32 -3.42
CA ASN A 292 2.43 -15.69 -3.39
C ASN A 292 3.52 -16.79 -3.47
N PHE A 293 4.82 -16.42 -3.47
CA PHE A 293 5.90 -17.40 -3.60
C PHE A 293 5.89 -18.46 -2.49
N ILE A 294 5.45 -18.13 -1.27
CA ILE A 294 5.37 -19.08 -0.15
C ILE A 294 4.39 -20.20 -0.46
N ALA A 295 3.18 -19.84 -0.94
CA ALA A 295 2.19 -20.84 -1.33
C ALA A 295 2.68 -21.71 -2.49
N LEU A 296 3.33 -21.11 -3.50
CA LEU A 296 3.95 -21.83 -4.60
C LEU A 296 5.04 -22.79 -4.13
N MET A 297 5.93 -22.37 -3.23
CA MET A 297 6.98 -23.22 -2.67
C MET A 297 6.40 -24.40 -1.89
N LEU A 298 5.36 -24.18 -1.10
CA LEU A 298 4.67 -25.27 -0.37
C LEU A 298 4.09 -26.29 -1.35
N ILE A 299 3.39 -25.85 -2.39
CA ILE A 299 2.75 -26.73 -3.39
C ILE A 299 3.81 -27.52 -4.17
N LEU A 300 4.85 -26.85 -4.69
CA LEU A 300 5.89 -27.49 -5.48
C LEU A 300 6.69 -28.50 -4.65
N THR A 301 7.12 -28.11 -3.45
CA THR A 301 7.86 -29.00 -2.54
C THR A 301 7.00 -30.21 -2.15
N MET A 302 5.71 -29.98 -1.93
CA MET A 302 4.77 -31.05 -1.61
C MET A 302 4.57 -32.01 -2.75
N ALA A 303 4.39 -31.53 -3.97
CA ALA A 303 4.27 -32.38 -5.16
C ALA A 303 5.48 -33.29 -5.33
N MET A 304 6.69 -32.73 -5.14
CA MET A 304 7.93 -33.52 -5.17
C MET A 304 7.99 -34.56 -4.06
N ASN A 305 7.63 -34.22 -2.82
CA ASN A 305 7.63 -35.16 -1.70
C ASN A 305 6.64 -36.30 -1.89
N ILE A 306 5.41 -36.03 -2.35
CA ILE A 306 4.41 -37.06 -2.66
C ILE A 306 4.95 -38.01 -3.74
N HIS A 307 5.50 -37.43 -4.82
CA HIS A 307 6.04 -38.23 -5.92
C HIS A 307 7.19 -39.15 -5.47
N MET A 308 8.04 -38.69 -4.56
CA MET A 308 9.11 -39.49 -3.98
C MET A 308 8.61 -40.57 -2.99
N SER A 309 7.51 -40.30 -2.30
CA SER A 309 6.94 -41.18 -1.27
C SER A 309 6.07 -42.30 -1.83
N THR A 310 5.56 -42.13 -3.07
CA THR A 310 4.71 -43.10 -3.76
C THR A 310 5.47 -44.08 -4.67
N ARG A 311 6.77 -43.87 -4.87
CA ARG A 311 7.70 -44.77 -5.56
C ARG A 311 8.43 -45.67 -4.57
#